data_ce419ab454f160eb25c8e877ab326dc3
#
_entry.id   ce419ab454f160eb25c8e877ab326dc3
#
_cell.length_a   1.000
_cell.length_b   1.000
_cell.length_c   1.000
_cell.angle_alpha   90.00
_cell.angle_beta   90.00
_cell.angle_gamma   90.00
#
_symmetry.space_group_name_H-M   'P 1'
#
loop_
_entity.id
_entity.type
_entity.pdbx_description
1 polymer ?
#
loop_
_entity_poly.entity_id
_entity_poly.type
_entity_poly.pdbx_seq_one_letter_code
_entity_poly.pdbx_strand_id
1 'polypeptide(L)'
;MWNRIIGSILLIAVVIVWVIPFAGLAVTSIRPQKDANETGFWTAFYPIEQGYQIRTLPAEDGGSTLIAGNLLETKNAELHQDFIDANERSSAYTPPFFAIKGDVARIQVVEKLPREDDPTKTKPVRVDKFPNEPFELTGGIFEFSANGDYTWRFPEDAPYTKNKGKRLSVFIEREPQFGFRSYRQVLSDSKVPNAIISSFVVTIPATIIPITIAAFAAYAFAWMTFPGRNFIFIGVVALLVVPLQLAFLPVLIGFSSISNWLTAVNQLFTNCQGAQCNVSSKSFAGLWISHTAFGLPLAIYLLRNYIVGLPRDILESARMDGATHLQIFLRLIIPLSVPALASFGIFQFLWVWNDLLVALFLGPNADTDLVLPRVIQKQLGTFKDQLHLLNTSAVISMIVPLIVFLSLQRYFVRGLLAGSVKGG
;
A
#
# COMPACT_ATOMS: atom_id res chain seq x y z
N MET A 1 -11.83 6.31 -39.51
CA MET A 1 -11.85 7.32 -38.44
C MET A 1 -12.59 6.81 -37.21
N TRP A 2 -13.81 6.32 -37.33
CA TRP A 2 -14.65 5.79 -36.25
C TRP A 2 -13.96 4.68 -35.39
N ASN A 3 -13.33 3.67 -36.03
CA ASN A 3 -12.66 2.56 -35.32
C ASN A 3 -11.49 3.04 -34.45
N ARG A 4 -10.79 4.12 -34.84
CA ARG A 4 -9.73 4.70 -34.02
C ARG A 4 -10.30 5.44 -32.79
N ILE A 5 -11.41 6.14 -32.96
CA ILE A 5 -12.09 6.85 -31.88
C ILE A 5 -12.64 5.86 -30.85
N ILE A 6 -13.35 4.82 -31.32
CA ILE A 6 -13.90 3.77 -30.45
C ILE A 6 -12.74 3.05 -29.71
N GLY A 7 -11.66 2.69 -30.43
CA GLY A 7 -10.49 2.07 -29.81
C GLY A 7 -9.84 2.96 -28.74
N SER A 8 -9.74 4.26 -28.99
CA SER A 8 -9.19 5.20 -28.00
C SER A 8 -10.10 5.33 -26.75
N ILE A 9 -11.43 5.40 -26.97
CA ILE A 9 -12.40 5.47 -25.84
C ILE A 9 -12.32 4.19 -24.99
N LEU A 10 -12.30 3.01 -25.62
CA LEU A 10 -12.16 1.75 -24.90
C LEU A 10 -10.83 1.68 -24.14
N LEU A 11 -9.72 2.10 -24.75
CA LEU A 11 -8.43 2.15 -24.08
C LEU A 11 -8.47 3.07 -22.85
N ILE A 12 -9.02 4.28 -23.00
CA ILE A 12 -9.13 5.23 -21.90
C ILE A 12 -10.01 4.65 -20.79
N ALA A 13 -11.15 4.03 -21.13
CA ALA A 13 -12.03 3.41 -20.15
C ALA A 13 -11.31 2.30 -19.34
N VAL A 14 -10.56 1.42 -20.04
CA VAL A 14 -9.75 0.39 -19.38
C VAL A 14 -8.71 1.01 -18.46
N VAL A 15 -7.98 2.04 -18.91
CA VAL A 15 -6.98 2.74 -18.10
C VAL A 15 -7.60 3.36 -16.86
N ILE A 16 -8.77 4.02 -16.99
CA ILE A 16 -9.48 4.60 -15.84
C ILE A 16 -9.81 3.52 -14.82
N VAL A 17 -10.42 2.40 -15.25
CA VAL A 17 -10.77 1.28 -14.35
C VAL A 17 -9.55 0.75 -13.60
N TRP A 18 -8.40 0.64 -14.28
CA TRP A 18 -7.15 0.20 -13.66
C TRP A 18 -6.54 1.22 -12.69
N VAL A 19 -6.71 2.51 -12.94
CA VAL A 19 -6.16 3.59 -12.09
C VAL A 19 -6.99 3.79 -10.81
N ILE A 20 -8.31 3.53 -10.85
CA ILE A 20 -9.22 3.73 -9.70
C ILE A 20 -8.69 3.13 -8.38
N PRO A 21 -8.27 1.85 -8.29
CA PRO A 21 -7.76 1.26 -7.04
C PRO A 21 -6.53 2.00 -6.50
N PHE A 22 -5.60 2.38 -7.38
CA PHE A 22 -4.38 3.09 -6.99
C PHE A 22 -4.66 4.52 -6.53
N ALA A 23 -5.57 5.21 -7.24
CA ALA A 23 -6.06 6.52 -6.81
C ALA A 23 -6.75 6.42 -5.44
N GLY A 24 -7.55 5.38 -5.22
CA GLY A 24 -8.19 5.10 -3.94
C GLY A 24 -7.18 4.92 -2.80
N LEU A 25 -6.12 4.14 -3.02
CA LEU A 25 -5.03 3.98 -2.06
C LEU A 25 -4.34 5.31 -1.76
N ALA A 26 -3.99 6.08 -2.81
CA ALA A 26 -3.31 7.37 -2.67
C ALA A 26 -4.16 8.39 -1.92
N VAL A 27 -5.45 8.52 -2.26
CA VAL A 27 -6.37 9.41 -1.57
C VAL A 27 -6.56 8.99 -0.11
N THR A 28 -6.75 7.70 0.15
CA THR A 28 -6.96 7.19 1.52
C THR A 28 -5.72 7.37 2.39
N SER A 29 -4.51 7.29 1.83
CA SER A 29 -3.25 7.44 2.56
C SER A 29 -3.01 8.85 3.13
N ILE A 30 -3.64 9.88 2.55
CA ILE A 30 -3.52 11.28 3.00
C ILE A 30 -4.72 11.75 3.82
N ARG A 31 -5.71 10.89 4.07
CA ARG A 31 -6.90 11.19 4.87
C ARG A 31 -6.68 10.88 6.36
N PRO A 32 -7.40 11.56 7.27
CA PRO A 32 -7.46 11.19 8.68
C PRO A 32 -7.93 9.74 8.86
N GLN A 33 -7.46 9.08 9.92
CA GLN A 33 -7.79 7.68 10.22
C GLN A 33 -9.31 7.41 10.23
N LYS A 34 -10.07 8.26 10.92
CA LYS A 34 -11.51 8.10 11.04
C LYS A 34 -12.21 8.14 9.68
N ASP A 35 -11.88 9.13 8.86
CA ASP A 35 -12.48 9.29 7.53
C ASP A 35 -12.10 8.15 6.60
N ALA A 36 -10.85 7.68 6.68
CA ALA A 36 -10.35 6.57 5.89
C ALA A 36 -11.04 5.23 6.23
N ASN A 37 -11.45 5.05 7.49
CA ASN A 37 -12.11 3.83 7.96
C ASN A 37 -13.63 3.84 7.76
N GLU A 38 -14.27 5.01 7.87
CA GLU A 38 -15.73 5.12 7.87
C GLU A 38 -16.32 5.42 6.49
N THR A 39 -15.55 6.03 5.59
CA THR A 39 -16.05 6.46 4.28
C THR A 39 -15.16 6.03 3.12
N GLY A 40 -15.77 5.80 1.94
CA GLY A 40 -15.03 5.45 0.74
C GLY A 40 -14.17 6.62 0.22
N PHE A 41 -13.13 6.31 -0.56
CA PHE A 41 -12.25 7.35 -1.13
C PHE A 41 -12.96 8.29 -2.11
N TRP A 42 -14.07 7.86 -2.71
CA TRP A 42 -14.89 8.66 -3.61
C TRP A 42 -15.64 9.81 -2.91
N THR A 43 -15.79 9.74 -1.59
CA THR A 43 -16.36 10.81 -0.78
C THR A 43 -15.30 11.76 -0.21
N ALA A 44 -14.03 11.52 -0.52
CA ALA A 44 -12.90 12.23 0.08
C ALA A 44 -12.91 13.75 -0.15
N PHE A 45 -13.55 14.20 -1.22
CA PHE A 45 -13.60 15.62 -1.62
C PHE A 45 -14.91 16.32 -1.25
N TYR A 46 -15.81 15.61 -0.57
CA TYR A 46 -17.09 16.16 -0.13
C TYR A 46 -17.05 16.37 1.39
N PRO A 47 -17.81 17.34 1.90
CA PRO A 47 -18.01 17.53 3.34
C PRO A 47 -18.51 16.24 4.00
N ILE A 48 -18.07 15.98 5.22
CA ILE A 48 -18.35 14.75 5.97
C ILE A 48 -19.12 15.10 7.23
N GLU A 49 -20.29 14.49 7.40
CA GLU A 49 -21.03 14.54 8.65
C GLU A 49 -20.38 13.61 9.70
N GLN A 50 -20.06 14.16 10.86
CA GLN A 50 -19.53 13.42 11.98
C GLN A 50 -20.45 13.56 13.20
N GLY A 51 -20.87 12.44 13.77
CA GLY A 51 -21.71 12.40 14.97
C GLY A 51 -20.91 12.55 16.25
N TYR A 52 -21.37 13.41 17.14
CA TYR A 52 -20.81 13.64 18.46
C TYR A 52 -21.89 13.52 19.52
N GLN A 53 -21.53 13.03 20.71
CA GLN A 53 -22.41 13.10 21.89
C GLN A 53 -22.01 14.33 22.70
N ILE A 54 -22.87 15.35 22.68
CA ILE A 54 -22.64 16.65 23.33
C ILE A 54 -23.67 16.84 24.41
N ARG A 55 -23.30 17.47 25.57
CA ARG A 55 -24.26 17.89 26.58
C ARG A 55 -24.52 19.37 26.52
N THR A 56 -25.79 19.74 26.69
CA THR A 56 -26.16 21.14 26.96
C THR A 56 -25.63 21.59 28.31
N LEU A 57 -25.64 22.88 28.57
CA LEU A 57 -25.36 23.41 29.88
C LEU A 57 -26.39 22.86 30.94
N PRO A 58 -25.97 22.67 32.21
CA PRO A 58 -26.88 22.37 33.30
C PRO A 58 -27.77 23.58 33.66
N ALA A 59 -28.79 23.34 34.44
CA ALA A 59 -29.53 24.42 35.06
C ALA A 59 -28.67 25.12 36.13
N GLU A 60 -28.93 26.41 36.34
CA GLU A 60 -28.40 27.14 37.50
C GLU A 60 -29.12 26.71 38.82
N ASP A 61 -28.53 27.04 39.95
CA ASP A 61 -29.13 26.75 41.27
C ASP A 61 -30.50 27.43 41.38
N GLY A 62 -31.54 26.63 41.63
CA GLY A 62 -32.92 27.08 41.67
C GLY A 62 -33.73 26.82 40.41
N GLY A 63 -33.10 26.32 39.35
CA GLY A 63 -33.76 26.04 38.07
C GLY A 63 -33.61 27.17 37.03
N SER A 64 -33.62 26.82 35.76
CA SER A 64 -33.46 27.78 34.64
C SER A 64 -34.64 27.73 33.71
N THR A 65 -35.23 28.89 33.39
CA THR A 65 -36.24 29.08 32.32
C THR A 65 -35.61 29.31 30.97
N LEU A 66 -34.33 29.70 30.92
CA LEU A 66 -33.54 29.84 29.72
C LEU A 66 -32.15 29.26 29.91
N ILE A 67 -31.75 28.36 29.04
CA ILE A 67 -30.38 27.86 28.96
C ILE A 67 -29.87 28.20 27.55
N ALA A 68 -28.76 28.90 27.46
CA ALA A 68 -28.13 29.26 26.21
C ALA A 68 -26.64 28.90 26.24
N GLY A 69 -26.11 28.48 25.10
CA GLY A 69 -24.70 28.08 24.96
C GLY A 69 -24.34 27.77 23.54
N ASN A 70 -23.16 27.20 23.33
CA ASN A 70 -22.70 26.75 22.04
C ASN A 70 -22.35 25.26 22.07
N LEU A 71 -22.89 24.47 21.13
CA LEU A 71 -22.68 23.04 21.02
C LEU A 71 -21.28 22.67 20.55
N LEU A 72 -20.59 23.60 19.89
CA LEU A 72 -19.24 23.42 19.39
C LEU A 72 -18.13 23.79 20.41
N GLU A 73 -18.53 24.39 21.54
CA GLU A 73 -17.61 24.74 22.62
C GLU A 73 -17.46 23.60 23.62
N THR A 74 -16.24 23.24 23.95
CA THR A 74 -15.90 22.03 24.73
C THR A 74 -16.22 22.06 26.19
N LYS A 75 -16.53 23.21 26.78
CA LYS A 75 -16.98 23.27 28.18
C LYS A 75 -18.21 22.38 28.44
N ASN A 76 -18.95 22.05 27.42
CA ASN A 76 -20.22 21.32 27.44
C ASN A 76 -20.17 19.95 26.74
N ALA A 77 -19.04 19.56 26.19
CA ALA A 77 -18.87 18.29 25.49
C ALA A 77 -18.30 17.23 26.43
N GLU A 78 -19.11 16.22 26.82
CA GLU A 78 -18.54 14.91 27.10
C GLU A 78 -18.12 14.34 25.73
N LEU A 79 -16.89 14.62 25.33
CA LEU A 79 -16.32 13.99 24.13
C LEU A 79 -16.37 12.49 24.34
N HIS A 80 -16.91 11.79 23.37
CA HIS A 80 -16.89 10.34 23.37
C HIS A 80 -15.41 9.88 23.42
N GLN A 81 -15.12 8.78 24.15
CA GLN A 81 -13.79 8.21 24.33
C GLN A 81 -13.04 8.07 23.00
N ASP A 82 -13.78 7.82 21.90
CA ASP A 82 -13.26 7.70 20.54
C ASP A 82 -12.56 8.97 19.98
N PHE A 83 -12.96 10.16 20.49
CA PHE A 83 -12.31 11.41 20.09
C PHE A 83 -10.98 11.61 20.82
N ILE A 84 -10.91 11.16 22.07
CA ILE A 84 -9.69 11.18 22.89
C ILE A 84 -8.68 10.18 22.32
N ASP A 85 -9.13 8.97 21.91
CA ASP A 85 -8.29 7.92 21.34
C ASP A 85 -7.79 8.25 19.92
N ALA A 86 -8.56 9.03 19.15
CA ALA A 86 -8.16 9.44 17.80
C ALA A 86 -7.12 10.56 17.78
N ASN A 87 -7.03 11.37 18.85
CA ASN A 87 -6.18 12.56 18.86
C ASN A 87 -4.92 12.51 19.72
N GLU A 88 -4.72 11.56 20.58
CA GLU A 88 -3.42 11.30 21.22
C GLU A 88 -3.58 10.48 22.51
N ARG A 89 -2.95 9.34 22.54
CA ARG A 89 -2.47 8.70 23.77
C ARG A 89 -1.25 9.46 24.30
N SER A 90 -1.44 10.71 24.67
CA SER A 90 -0.46 11.45 25.45
C SER A 90 -1.04 11.70 26.83
N SER A 91 -0.47 11.05 27.82
CA SER A 91 -0.83 11.10 29.24
C SER A 91 -0.61 12.47 29.93
N ALA A 92 -0.44 13.54 29.16
CA ALA A 92 -0.16 14.89 29.65
C ALA A 92 -1.15 15.95 29.14
N TYR A 93 -2.26 15.55 28.51
CA TYR A 93 -3.14 16.52 27.89
C TYR A 93 -4.42 16.72 28.70
N THR A 94 -4.42 17.76 29.52
CA THR A 94 -5.65 18.42 30.03
C THR A 94 -6.09 19.38 28.94
N PRO A 95 -7.25 19.19 28.28
CA PRO A 95 -7.62 19.97 27.12
C PRO A 95 -7.95 21.42 27.54
N PRO A 96 -7.23 22.42 27.01
CA PRO A 96 -7.77 23.74 26.96
C PRO A 96 -8.72 23.80 25.77
N PHE A 97 -9.99 24.14 26.02
CA PHE A 97 -10.97 24.59 25.04
C PHE A 97 -10.75 24.15 23.58
N PHE A 98 -11.39 23.08 23.14
CA PHE A 98 -11.48 22.77 21.71
C PHE A 98 -12.82 23.26 21.17
N ALA A 99 -12.78 24.22 20.28
CA ALA A 99 -13.90 24.44 19.39
C ALA A 99 -13.91 23.30 18.34
N ILE A 100 -14.97 22.53 18.27
CA ILE A 100 -15.17 21.58 17.19
C ILE A 100 -15.34 22.41 15.90
N LYS A 101 -14.47 22.21 14.90
CA LYS A 101 -14.55 22.95 13.64
C LYS A 101 -15.61 22.33 12.73
N GLY A 102 -16.49 23.16 12.21
CA GLY A 102 -17.55 22.77 11.27
C GLY A 102 -18.88 23.33 11.70
N ASP A 103 -19.88 23.15 10.87
CA ASP A 103 -21.23 23.61 11.12
C ASP A 103 -22.10 22.45 11.63
N VAL A 104 -23.03 22.73 12.54
CA VAL A 104 -23.99 21.75 13.01
C VAL A 104 -25.00 21.47 11.90
N ALA A 105 -24.87 20.31 11.27
CA ALA A 105 -25.75 19.89 10.18
C ALA A 105 -27.15 19.50 10.71
N ARG A 106 -27.19 18.71 11.81
CA ARG A 106 -28.42 18.22 12.43
C ARG A 106 -28.19 17.72 13.85
N ILE A 107 -29.27 17.68 14.62
CA ILE A 107 -29.32 17.02 15.92
C ILE A 107 -30.28 15.85 15.84
N GLN A 108 -29.88 14.68 16.32
CA GLN A 108 -30.77 13.53 16.39
C GLN A 108 -31.34 13.38 17.79
N VAL A 109 -32.64 13.39 17.89
CA VAL A 109 -33.39 13.21 19.14
C VAL A 109 -34.23 11.94 19.08
N VAL A 110 -34.56 11.38 20.23
CA VAL A 110 -35.46 10.22 20.34
C VAL A 110 -36.85 10.75 20.71
N GLU A 111 -37.78 10.68 19.78
CA GLU A 111 -39.18 11.00 20.01
C GLU A 111 -40.00 9.71 20.19
N LYS A 112 -41.07 9.80 20.96
CA LYS A 112 -42.03 8.71 21.12
C LYS A 112 -43.18 8.94 20.10
N LEU A 113 -43.12 8.25 18.97
CA LEU A 113 -44.13 8.32 17.93
C LEU A 113 -45.16 7.18 18.10
N PRO A 114 -46.47 7.40 17.75
CA PRO A 114 -47.47 6.34 17.70
C PRO A 114 -46.99 5.15 16.87
N ARG A 115 -47.38 3.95 17.26
CA ARG A 115 -47.10 2.75 16.46
C ARG A 115 -48.12 2.65 15.31
N GLU A 116 -47.65 2.16 14.15
CA GLU A 116 -48.54 1.95 12.99
C GLU A 116 -49.59 0.88 13.24
N ASP A 117 -49.29 -0.12 14.05
CA ASP A 117 -50.16 -1.25 14.39
C ASP A 117 -51.11 -0.93 15.54
N ASP A 118 -50.78 0.02 16.41
CA ASP A 118 -51.59 0.43 17.57
C ASP A 118 -51.29 1.90 17.95
N PRO A 119 -52.11 2.87 17.50
CA PRO A 119 -51.90 4.31 17.77
C PRO A 119 -51.94 4.69 19.27
N THR A 120 -52.45 3.81 20.14
CA THR A 120 -52.44 4.05 21.61
C THR A 120 -51.10 3.75 22.22
N LYS A 121 -50.23 3.04 21.52
CA LYS A 121 -48.86 2.69 21.96
C LYS A 121 -47.85 3.52 21.18
N THR A 122 -46.80 3.96 21.88
CA THR A 122 -45.73 4.72 21.26
C THR A 122 -44.45 3.85 21.12
N LYS A 123 -43.70 4.08 20.04
CA LYS A 123 -42.35 3.52 19.89
C LYS A 123 -41.32 4.65 19.89
N PRO A 124 -40.11 4.44 20.50
CA PRO A 124 -39.01 5.39 20.38
C PRO A 124 -38.50 5.41 18.94
N VAL A 125 -38.47 6.57 18.30
CA VAL A 125 -37.95 6.78 16.94
C VAL A 125 -36.90 7.86 17.00
N ARG A 126 -35.80 7.69 16.27
CA ARG A 126 -34.81 8.75 16.12
C ARG A 126 -35.26 9.69 15.01
N VAL A 127 -35.34 10.98 15.36
CA VAL A 127 -35.78 12.04 14.46
C VAL A 127 -34.66 13.06 14.34
N ASP A 128 -34.35 13.46 13.11
CA ASP A 128 -33.36 14.49 12.83
C ASP A 128 -34.05 15.89 12.94
N LYS A 129 -33.37 16.82 13.58
CA LYS A 129 -33.76 18.23 13.70
C LYS A 129 -32.69 19.07 13.03
N PHE A 130 -33.12 20.07 12.27
CA PHE A 130 -32.22 20.92 11.51
C PHE A 130 -32.03 22.31 12.14
N PRO A 131 -30.96 23.05 11.79
CA PRO A 131 -30.72 24.38 12.32
C PRO A 131 -31.89 25.35 12.04
N ASN A 132 -32.14 26.24 13.01
CA ASN A 132 -33.19 27.28 12.99
C ASN A 132 -34.63 26.71 12.97
N GLU A 133 -34.83 25.45 13.28
CA GLU A 133 -36.12 24.82 13.48
C GLU A 133 -36.33 24.55 14.97
N PRO A 134 -37.21 25.30 15.68
CA PRO A 134 -37.49 25.03 17.08
C PRO A 134 -38.25 23.71 17.26
N PHE A 135 -37.88 22.93 18.27
CA PHE A 135 -38.55 21.68 18.59
C PHE A 135 -38.66 21.47 20.12
N GLU A 136 -39.62 20.67 20.52
CA GLU A 136 -39.79 20.34 21.93
C GLU A 136 -38.72 19.34 22.38
N LEU A 137 -38.00 19.67 23.44
CA LEU A 137 -36.98 18.82 24.07
C LEU A 137 -37.19 18.82 25.60
N THR A 138 -37.60 17.69 26.15
CA THR A 138 -37.73 17.49 27.60
C THR A 138 -38.56 18.60 28.30
N GLY A 139 -39.70 19.00 27.71
CA GLY A 139 -40.64 20.00 28.27
C GLY A 139 -40.24 21.45 27.99
N GLY A 140 -39.22 21.74 27.26
CA GLY A 140 -38.83 23.08 26.81
C GLY A 140 -38.67 23.14 25.29
N ILE A 141 -38.69 24.33 24.73
CA ILE A 141 -38.45 24.59 23.32
C ILE A 141 -36.98 24.80 23.09
N PHE A 142 -36.36 23.91 22.31
CA PHE A 142 -34.95 23.93 21.91
C PHE A 142 -34.80 24.44 20.49
N GLU A 143 -33.92 25.39 20.30
CA GLU A 143 -33.55 25.94 18.98
C GLU A 143 -32.04 26.04 18.89
N PHE A 144 -31.47 25.73 17.73
CA PHE A 144 -30.04 25.82 17.50
C PHE A 144 -29.75 26.35 16.09
N SER A 145 -28.57 26.93 15.90
CA SER A 145 -28.08 27.43 14.61
C SER A 145 -26.93 26.58 14.08
N ALA A 146 -26.58 26.73 12.81
CA ALA A 146 -25.48 26.00 12.19
C ALA A 146 -24.11 26.28 12.86
N ASN A 147 -23.89 27.49 13.37
CA ASN A 147 -22.66 27.82 14.12
C ASN A 147 -22.60 27.22 15.53
N GLY A 148 -23.61 26.41 15.91
CA GLY A 148 -23.64 25.69 17.18
C GLY A 148 -24.30 26.44 18.33
N ASP A 149 -24.65 27.71 18.18
CA ASP A 149 -25.37 28.44 19.22
C ASP A 149 -26.73 27.81 19.43
N TYR A 150 -27.14 27.64 20.69
CA TYR A 150 -28.46 27.13 21.02
C TYR A 150 -29.13 27.92 22.15
N THR A 151 -30.45 27.94 22.13
CA THR A 151 -31.32 28.40 23.18
C THR A 151 -32.31 27.31 23.57
N TRP A 152 -32.52 27.12 24.85
CA TRP A 152 -33.44 26.14 25.40
C TRP A 152 -34.35 26.84 26.42
N ARG A 153 -35.60 27.07 26.07
CA ARG A 153 -36.59 27.87 26.84
C ARG A 153 -37.58 26.94 27.52
N PHE A 154 -37.81 27.14 28.80
CA PHE A 154 -38.80 26.43 29.61
C PHE A 154 -39.92 27.36 30.07
N PRO A 155 -41.12 26.82 30.31
CA PRO A 155 -42.19 27.57 30.96
C PRO A 155 -41.80 28.04 32.37
N GLU A 156 -42.30 29.16 32.83
CA GLU A 156 -41.98 29.71 34.15
C GLU A 156 -42.44 28.79 35.30
N ASP A 157 -43.56 28.08 35.07
CA ASP A 157 -44.15 27.12 36.01
C ASP A 157 -43.48 25.76 36.02
N ALA A 158 -42.60 25.48 35.04
CA ALA A 158 -41.87 24.22 34.87
C ALA A 158 -40.40 24.42 34.46
N PRO A 159 -39.57 25.11 35.23
CA PRO A 159 -38.16 25.34 34.88
C PRO A 159 -37.35 24.04 34.89
N TYR A 160 -36.26 24.02 34.11
CA TYR A 160 -35.31 22.91 34.09
C TYR A 160 -34.47 22.93 35.37
N THR A 161 -34.48 21.83 36.14
CA THR A 161 -33.86 21.76 37.47
C THR A 161 -32.72 20.75 37.56
N LYS A 162 -32.33 20.11 36.45
CA LYS A 162 -31.29 19.08 36.51
C LYS A 162 -29.88 19.69 36.50
N ASN A 163 -29.05 19.22 37.44
CA ASN A 163 -27.66 19.64 37.59
C ASN A 163 -26.74 19.15 36.46
N LYS A 164 -27.25 18.33 35.53
CA LYS A 164 -26.51 17.84 34.36
C LYS A 164 -27.28 18.21 33.13
N GLY A 165 -26.61 18.81 32.15
CA GLY A 165 -27.19 19.11 30.86
C GLY A 165 -27.69 17.86 30.11
N LYS A 166 -28.56 18.05 29.14
CA LYS A 166 -29.12 16.98 28.31
C LYS A 166 -28.07 16.51 27.30
N ARG A 167 -27.93 15.19 27.16
CA ARG A 167 -27.08 14.60 26.13
C ARG A 167 -27.82 14.60 24.80
N LEU A 168 -27.15 15.12 23.77
CA LEU A 168 -27.65 15.23 22.39
C LEU A 168 -26.69 14.54 21.44
N SER A 169 -27.22 13.88 20.42
CA SER A 169 -26.43 13.37 19.29
C SER A 169 -26.37 14.45 18.22
N VAL A 170 -25.28 15.16 18.13
CA VAL A 170 -25.06 16.30 17.23
C VAL A 170 -24.22 15.82 16.06
N PHE A 171 -24.68 16.07 14.84
CA PHE A 171 -23.96 15.79 13.60
C PHE A 171 -23.37 17.09 13.07
N ILE A 172 -22.06 17.11 12.94
CA ILE A 172 -21.30 18.29 12.50
C ILE A 172 -20.73 17.99 11.11
N GLU A 173 -21.01 18.88 10.19
CA GLU A 173 -20.44 18.89 8.85
C GLU A 173 -19.09 19.59 8.89
N ARG A 174 -18.05 18.90 8.40
CA ARG A 174 -16.72 19.46 8.32
C ARG A 174 -16.14 19.27 6.93
N GLU A 175 -15.31 20.22 6.53
CA GLU A 175 -14.59 20.14 5.28
C GLU A 175 -13.60 18.96 5.27
N PRO A 176 -13.33 18.38 4.08
CA PRO A 176 -12.34 17.33 3.91
C PRO A 176 -10.96 17.79 4.42
N GLN A 177 -10.31 16.92 5.17
CA GLN A 177 -8.96 17.15 5.66
C GLN A 177 -7.99 16.23 4.96
N PHE A 178 -6.87 16.80 4.49
CA PHE A 178 -5.76 16.05 3.88
C PHE A 178 -4.46 16.40 4.59
N GLY A 179 -3.60 15.40 4.74
CA GLY A 179 -2.32 15.63 5.39
C GLY A 179 -1.36 14.44 5.25
N PHE A 180 -0.09 14.69 5.56
CA PHE A 180 0.98 13.70 5.49
C PHE A 180 1.33 13.10 6.87
N ARG A 181 0.39 13.14 7.83
CA ARG A 181 0.60 12.59 9.18
C ARG A 181 0.90 11.09 9.12
N SER A 182 0.13 10.33 8.33
CA SER A 182 0.32 8.89 8.14
C SER A 182 1.70 8.58 7.56
N TYR A 183 2.17 9.36 6.59
CA TYR A 183 3.51 9.22 6.02
C TYR A 183 4.61 9.46 7.06
N ARG A 184 4.46 10.52 7.87
CA ARG A 184 5.41 10.80 8.96
C ARG A 184 5.43 9.65 9.96
N GLN A 185 4.28 9.14 10.36
CA GLN A 185 4.17 8.03 11.29
C GLN A 185 4.80 6.75 10.74
N VAL A 186 4.51 6.39 9.49
CA VAL A 186 5.08 5.19 8.85
C VAL A 186 6.59 5.30 8.65
N LEU A 187 7.09 6.48 8.29
CA LEU A 187 8.51 6.70 8.07
C LEU A 187 9.31 6.93 9.36
N SER A 188 8.66 7.31 10.46
CA SER A 188 9.32 7.38 11.78
C SER A 188 9.47 6.02 12.45
N ASP A 189 8.67 5.02 12.05
CA ASP A 189 8.90 3.63 12.45
C ASP A 189 10.12 3.10 11.66
N SER A 190 11.20 2.75 12.37
CA SER A 190 12.43 2.23 11.75
C SER A 190 12.23 0.99 10.87
N LYS A 191 11.13 0.25 11.05
CA LYS A 191 10.84 -0.96 10.27
C LYS A 191 10.64 -0.69 8.78
N VAL A 192 9.91 0.37 8.40
CA VAL A 192 9.63 0.68 7.00
C VAL A 192 10.87 1.23 6.26
N PRO A 193 11.60 2.22 6.79
CA PRO A 193 12.86 2.67 6.18
C PRO A 193 13.90 1.55 6.02
N ASN A 194 14.08 0.71 7.05
CA ASN A 194 14.99 -0.43 6.99
C ASN A 194 14.55 -1.43 5.91
N ALA A 195 13.25 -1.70 5.83
CA ALA A 195 12.69 -2.60 4.82
C ALA A 195 12.87 -2.09 3.39
N ILE A 196 12.83 -0.77 3.17
CA ILE A 196 13.14 -0.15 1.87
C ILE A 196 14.61 -0.44 1.51
N ILE A 197 15.54 -0.24 2.46
CA ILE A 197 16.98 -0.52 2.26
C ILE A 197 17.18 -2.02 1.98
N SER A 198 16.60 -2.90 2.79
CA SER A 198 16.66 -4.35 2.60
C SER A 198 16.09 -4.78 1.24
N SER A 199 15.01 -4.15 0.79
CA SER A 199 14.45 -4.40 -0.54
C SER A 199 15.42 -4.03 -1.66
N PHE A 200 16.17 -2.92 -1.55
CA PHE A 200 17.24 -2.58 -2.51
C PHE A 200 18.41 -3.56 -2.44
N VAL A 201 18.84 -3.94 -1.23
CA VAL A 201 19.92 -4.93 -1.02
C VAL A 201 19.56 -6.26 -1.67
N VAL A 202 18.29 -6.65 -1.70
CA VAL A 202 17.84 -7.86 -2.38
C VAL A 202 17.67 -7.63 -3.88
N THR A 203 16.94 -6.61 -4.27
CA THR A 203 16.46 -6.44 -5.64
C THR A 203 17.57 -6.10 -6.62
N ILE A 204 18.56 -5.28 -6.23
CA ILE A 204 19.66 -4.89 -7.12
C ILE A 204 20.51 -6.10 -7.52
N PRO A 205 21.08 -6.90 -6.59
CA PRO A 205 21.84 -8.10 -6.96
C PRO A 205 20.99 -9.15 -7.66
N ALA A 206 19.75 -9.39 -7.19
CA ALA A 206 18.83 -10.35 -7.80
C ALA A 206 18.33 -9.93 -9.20
N THR A 207 18.64 -8.70 -9.63
CA THR A 207 18.41 -8.21 -11.00
C THR A 207 19.69 -8.33 -11.82
N ILE A 208 20.83 -7.87 -11.28
CA ILE A 208 22.10 -7.81 -12.04
C ILE A 208 22.69 -9.21 -12.28
N ILE A 209 22.65 -10.09 -11.28
CA ILE A 209 23.26 -11.43 -11.37
C ILE A 209 22.61 -12.26 -12.49
N PRO A 210 21.27 -12.46 -12.52
CA PRO A 210 20.65 -13.25 -13.60
C PRO A 210 20.81 -12.63 -14.97
N ILE A 211 20.76 -11.29 -15.10
CA ILE A 211 21.00 -10.62 -16.38
C ILE A 211 22.40 -10.91 -16.90
N THR A 212 23.40 -10.81 -16.04
CA THR A 212 24.79 -11.06 -16.42
C THR A 212 25.00 -12.50 -16.87
N ILE A 213 24.53 -13.47 -16.08
CA ILE A 213 24.65 -14.91 -16.42
C ILE A 213 23.87 -15.20 -17.72
N ALA A 214 22.65 -14.67 -17.83
CA ALA A 214 21.80 -14.89 -18.98
C ALA A 214 22.36 -14.27 -20.26
N ALA A 215 23.04 -13.12 -20.18
CA ALA A 215 23.69 -12.50 -21.35
C ALA A 215 24.78 -13.38 -21.92
N PHE A 216 25.67 -13.96 -21.08
CA PHE A 216 26.69 -14.92 -21.52
C PHE A 216 26.04 -16.18 -22.08
N ALA A 217 25.08 -16.77 -21.39
CA ALA A 217 24.38 -17.97 -21.84
C ALA A 217 23.65 -17.74 -23.17
N ALA A 218 22.92 -16.63 -23.29
CA ALA A 218 22.18 -16.27 -24.49
C ALA A 218 23.11 -16.08 -25.70
N TYR A 219 24.28 -15.45 -25.52
CA TYR A 219 25.30 -15.34 -26.55
C TYR A 219 25.82 -16.71 -26.98
N ALA A 220 26.16 -17.60 -26.03
CA ALA A 220 26.59 -18.95 -26.32
C ALA A 220 25.54 -19.74 -27.08
N PHE A 221 24.27 -19.72 -26.66
CA PHE A 221 23.17 -20.38 -27.37
C PHE A 221 22.85 -19.76 -28.72
N ALA A 222 23.14 -18.48 -28.94
CA ALA A 222 22.88 -17.81 -30.22
C ALA A 222 24.00 -18.07 -31.27
N TRP A 223 25.28 -17.92 -30.88
CA TRP A 223 26.39 -17.75 -31.79
C TRP A 223 27.54 -18.75 -31.65
N MET A 224 27.58 -19.54 -30.56
CA MET A 224 28.59 -20.58 -30.41
C MET A 224 28.06 -21.95 -30.80
N THR A 225 28.91 -22.79 -31.32
CA THR A 225 28.61 -24.18 -31.66
C THR A 225 29.24 -25.09 -30.63
N PHE A 226 28.39 -25.84 -29.89
CA PHE A 226 28.83 -26.86 -28.96
C PHE A 226 27.87 -28.04 -28.92
N PRO A 227 28.32 -29.25 -28.56
CA PRO A 227 27.48 -30.43 -28.51
C PRO A 227 26.35 -30.25 -27.47
N GLY A 228 25.13 -30.69 -27.83
CA GLY A 228 23.98 -30.60 -26.95
C GLY A 228 23.31 -29.21 -26.84
N ARG A 229 23.79 -28.18 -27.56
CA ARG A 229 23.27 -26.80 -27.49
C ARG A 229 21.76 -26.71 -27.50
N ASN A 230 21.14 -27.36 -28.50
CA ASN A 230 19.69 -27.30 -28.65
C ASN A 230 18.94 -28.05 -27.56
N PHE A 231 19.47 -29.20 -27.12
CA PHE A 231 18.89 -29.98 -26.02
C PHE A 231 18.94 -29.23 -24.72
N ILE A 232 20.07 -28.61 -24.36
CA ILE A 232 20.21 -27.78 -23.15
C ILE A 232 19.29 -26.58 -23.23
N PHE A 233 19.19 -25.90 -24.39
CA PHE A 233 18.29 -24.76 -24.55
C PHE A 233 16.82 -25.16 -24.40
N ILE A 234 16.40 -26.31 -24.95
CA ILE A 234 15.04 -26.86 -24.73
C ILE A 234 14.80 -27.13 -23.26
N GLY A 235 15.79 -27.70 -22.55
CA GLY A 235 15.74 -27.91 -21.10
C GLY A 235 15.53 -26.60 -20.33
N VAL A 236 16.26 -25.54 -20.69
CA VAL A 236 16.08 -24.21 -20.10
C VAL A 236 14.67 -23.68 -20.32
N VAL A 237 14.15 -23.80 -21.53
CA VAL A 237 12.78 -23.37 -21.87
C VAL A 237 11.73 -24.21 -21.12
N ALA A 238 11.97 -25.52 -20.97
CA ALA A 238 11.06 -26.39 -20.21
C ALA A 238 10.93 -25.98 -18.73
N LEU A 239 11.97 -25.41 -18.14
CA LEU A 239 11.90 -24.89 -16.76
C LEU A 239 10.91 -23.73 -16.59
N LEU A 240 10.54 -23.00 -17.67
CA LEU A 240 9.51 -21.96 -17.62
C LEU A 240 8.11 -22.52 -17.32
N VAL A 241 7.88 -23.80 -17.62
CA VAL A 241 6.58 -24.45 -17.39
C VAL A 241 6.42 -24.88 -15.93
N VAL A 242 7.52 -24.99 -15.18
CA VAL A 242 7.49 -25.41 -13.77
C VAL A 242 6.87 -24.31 -12.92
N PRO A 243 5.73 -24.56 -12.23
CA PRO A 243 5.15 -23.57 -11.33
C PRO A 243 6.11 -23.22 -10.19
N LEU A 244 6.37 -21.93 -10.02
CA LEU A 244 7.32 -21.43 -9.02
C LEU A 244 7.01 -21.94 -7.61
N GLN A 245 5.73 -22.05 -7.28
CA GLN A 245 5.25 -22.51 -5.97
C GLN A 245 5.69 -23.95 -5.66
N LEU A 246 5.76 -24.82 -6.67
CA LEU A 246 6.22 -26.20 -6.49
C LEU A 246 7.74 -26.28 -6.25
N ALA A 247 8.49 -25.30 -6.72
CA ALA A 247 9.94 -25.25 -6.53
C ALA A 247 10.36 -24.80 -5.12
N PHE A 248 9.49 -24.13 -4.36
CA PHE A 248 9.85 -23.58 -3.04
C PHE A 248 10.30 -24.65 -2.05
N LEU A 249 9.59 -25.76 -1.95
CA LEU A 249 9.93 -26.82 -0.99
C LEU A 249 11.28 -27.49 -1.32
N PRO A 250 11.54 -27.95 -2.55
CA PRO A 250 12.86 -28.47 -2.93
C PRO A 250 13.98 -27.45 -2.71
N VAL A 251 13.77 -26.18 -3.04
CA VAL A 251 14.76 -25.12 -2.86
C VAL A 251 15.05 -24.90 -1.38
N LEU A 252 14.01 -24.85 -0.52
CA LEU A 252 14.17 -24.70 0.93
C LEU A 252 14.96 -25.88 1.54
N ILE A 253 14.67 -27.11 1.13
CA ILE A 253 15.40 -28.30 1.57
C ILE A 253 16.87 -28.21 1.11
N GLY A 254 17.12 -27.83 -0.14
CA GLY A 254 18.45 -27.63 -0.68
C GLY A 254 19.26 -26.58 0.11
N PHE A 255 18.64 -25.42 0.38
CA PHE A 255 19.29 -24.37 1.19
C PHE A 255 19.55 -24.82 2.63
N SER A 256 18.62 -25.56 3.26
CA SER A 256 18.84 -26.14 4.59
C SER A 256 20.03 -27.10 4.60
N SER A 257 20.14 -27.97 3.60
CA SER A 257 21.24 -28.91 3.47
C SER A 257 22.59 -28.21 3.27
N ILE A 258 22.63 -27.20 2.40
CA ILE A 258 23.83 -26.36 2.18
C ILE A 258 24.20 -25.60 3.46
N SER A 259 23.22 -25.01 4.13
CA SER A 259 23.40 -24.28 5.39
C SER A 259 24.02 -25.19 6.47
N ASN A 260 23.49 -26.40 6.63
CA ASN A 260 24.04 -27.39 7.59
C ASN A 260 25.48 -27.80 7.24
N TRP A 261 25.77 -28.03 5.95
CA TRP A 261 27.12 -28.33 5.48
C TRP A 261 28.06 -27.17 5.72
N LEU A 262 27.68 -25.93 5.39
CA LEU A 262 28.49 -24.73 5.66
C LEU A 262 28.72 -24.52 7.16
N THR A 263 27.74 -24.80 8.00
CA THR A 263 27.85 -24.72 9.45
C THR A 263 28.90 -25.75 9.95
N ALA A 264 28.84 -26.97 9.46
CA ALA A 264 29.83 -28.02 9.82
C ALA A 264 31.23 -27.63 9.38
N VAL A 265 31.38 -27.08 8.17
CA VAL A 265 32.67 -26.57 7.66
C VAL A 265 33.18 -25.42 8.54
N ASN A 266 32.32 -24.45 8.86
CA ASN A 266 32.69 -23.32 9.71
C ASN A 266 33.15 -23.77 11.10
N GLN A 267 32.47 -24.73 11.73
CA GLN A 267 32.87 -25.32 13.02
C GLN A 267 34.22 -26.01 12.97
N LEU A 268 34.55 -26.72 11.85
CA LEU A 268 35.81 -27.37 11.65
C LEU A 268 37.00 -26.40 11.54
N PHE A 269 36.82 -25.29 10.82
CA PHE A 269 37.93 -24.36 10.54
C PHE A 269 38.07 -23.23 11.56
N THR A 270 37.03 -22.87 12.29
CA THR A 270 37.06 -21.72 13.21
C THR A 270 37.00 -22.10 14.68
N ASN A 271 36.90 -23.41 15.02
CA ASN A 271 36.65 -23.89 16.39
C ASN A 271 35.43 -23.20 17.06
N CYS A 272 34.54 -22.64 16.27
CA CYS A 272 33.35 -21.95 16.72
C CYS A 272 32.33 -22.96 17.26
N GLN A 273 31.76 -22.71 18.44
CA GLN A 273 30.75 -23.56 19.06
C GLN A 273 29.50 -22.74 19.42
N GLY A 274 28.34 -23.36 19.24
CA GLY A 274 27.04 -22.74 19.59
C GLY A 274 26.29 -22.12 18.42
N ALA A 275 25.19 -21.47 18.73
CA ALA A 275 24.23 -20.95 17.75
C ALA A 275 24.80 -19.85 16.82
N GLN A 276 25.81 -19.13 17.29
CA GLN A 276 26.47 -18.07 16.51
C GLN A 276 27.29 -18.58 15.32
N CYS A 277 27.59 -19.88 15.28
CA CYS A 277 28.32 -20.51 14.19
C CYS A 277 27.39 -21.03 13.08
N ASN A 278 26.10 -21.04 13.34
CA ASN A 278 25.12 -21.56 12.40
C ASN A 278 24.95 -20.60 11.21
N VAL A 279 25.20 -21.12 10.02
CA VAL A 279 24.91 -20.42 8.78
C VAL A 279 23.41 -20.52 8.53
N SER A 280 22.69 -19.40 8.51
CA SER A 280 21.25 -19.38 8.27
C SER A 280 20.92 -19.74 6.82
N SER A 281 20.00 -20.67 6.62
CA SER A 281 19.41 -20.94 5.30
C SER A 281 18.54 -19.78 4.81
N LYS A 282 18.03 -18.95 5.73
CA LYS A 282 17.22 -17.77 5.44
C LYS A 282 18.08 -16.52 5.49
N SER A 283 18.45 -16.00 4.32
CA SER A 283 19.40 -14.90 4.20
C SER A 283 19.17 -14.09 2.92
N PHE A 284 19.80 -12.93 2.81
CA PHE A 284 19.82 -12.17 1.55
C PHE A 284 20.47 -12.96 0.41
N ALA A 285 21.55 -13.71 0.69
CA ALA A 285 22.18 -14.58 -0.31
C ALA A 285 21.20 -15.65 -0.82
N GLY A 286 20.40 -16.23 0.06
CA GLY A 286 19.33 -17.16 -0.32
C GLY A 286 18.33 -16.52 -1.28
N LEU A 287 17.95 -15.27 -1.04
CA LEU A 287 17.08 -14.51 -1.94
C LEU A 287 17.74 -14.24 -3.30
N TRP A 288 19.01 -13.81 -3.32
CA TRP A 288 19.73 -13.56 -4.57
C TRP A 288 19.84 -14.82 -5.45
N ILE A 289 20.21 -15.94 -4.86
CA ILE A 289 20.35 -17.22 -5.58
C ILE A 289 19.00 -17.70 -6.08
N SER A 290 17.95 -17.63 -5.26
CA SER A 290 16.61 -18.08 -5.62
C SER A 290 16.02 -17.26 -6.76
N HIS A 291 16.04 -15.93 -6.64
CA HIS A 291 15.55 -15.06 -7.71
C HIS A 291 16.40 -15.17 -8.99
N THR A 292 17.70 -15.43 -8.85
CA THR A 292 18.57 -15.74 -10.00
C THR A 292 18.12 -17.03 -10.68
N ALA A 293 17.97 -18.11 -9.93
CA ALA A 293 17.58 -19.41 -10.47
C ALA A 293 16.21 -19.35 -11.17
N PHE A 294 15.24 -18.66 -10.57
CA PHE A 294 13.91 -18.53 -11.13
C PHE A 294 13.85 -17.57 -12.34
N GLY A 295 14.65 -16.52 -12.36
CA GLY A 295 14.70 -15.54 -13.43
C GLY A 295 15.53 -16.00 -14.65
N LEU A 296 16.52 -16.87 -14.47
CA LEU A 296 17.45 -17.29 -15.52
C LEU A 296 16.76 -17.88 -16.75
N PRO A 297 15.82 -18.82 -16.65
CA PRO A 297 15.20 -19.42 -17.84
C PRO A 297 14.57 -18.38 -18.76
N LEU A 298 13.79 -17.46 -18.19
CA LEU A 298 13.13 -16.40 -18.94
C LEU A 298 14.15 -15.40 -19.52
N ALA A 299 15.17 -15.04 -18.74
CA ALA A 299 16.25 -14.15 -19.17
C ALA A 299 16.99 -14.70 -20.38
N ILE A 300 17.41 -15.98 -20.27
CA ILE A 300 18.14 -16.65 -21.36
C ILE A 300 17.26 -16.73 -22.63
N TYR A 301 16.00 -17.12 -22.48
CA TYR A 301 15.06 -17.22 -23.59
C TYR A 301 14.87 -15.87 -24.31
N LEU A 302 14.57 -14.81 -23.57
CA LEU A 302 14.33 -13.48 -24.14
C LEU A 302 15.59 -12.90 -24.79
N LEU A 303 16.73 -12.94 -24.08
CA LEU A 303 18.00 -12.39 -24.57
C LEU A 303 18.51 -13.18 -25.77
N ARG A 304 18.43 -14.50 -25.73
CA ARG A 304 18.82 -15.33 -26.89
C ARG A 304 18.01 -15.02 -28.14
N ASN A 305 16.68 -14.88 -27.99
CA ASN A 305 15.83 -14.55 -29.13
C ASN A 305 16.13 -13.16 -29.71
N TYR A 306 16.48 -12.20 -28.86
CA TYR A 306 16.92 -10.88 -29.29
C TYR A 306 18.28 -10.95 -30.01
N ILE A 307 19.27 -11.63 -29.42
CA ILE A 307 20.64 -11.72 -29.93
C ILE A 307 20.68 -12.47 -31.29
N VAL A 308 19.87 -13.51 -31.49
CA VAL A 308 19.73 -14.21 -32.77
C VAL A 308 19.20 -13.30 -33.86
N GLY A 309 18.41 -12.29 -33.51
CA GLY A 309 17.86 -11.30 -34.43
C GLY A 309 18.87 -10.23 -34.92
N LEU A 310 20.05 -10.15 -34.32
CA LEU A 310 21.07 -9.19 -34.75
C LEU A 310 21.63 -9.54 -36.13
N PRO A 311 22.04 -8.54 -36.94
CA PRO A 311 22.60 -8.77 -38.28
C PRO A 311 23.87 -9.63 -38.22
N ARG A 312 23.89 -10.72 -38.99
CA ARG A 312 25.04 -11.64 -39.03
C ARG A 312 26.30 -10.97 -39.57
N ASP A 313 26.15 -10.10 -40.55
CA ASP A 313 27.27 -9.43 -41.21
C ASP A 313 28.17 -8.66 -40.24
N ILE A 314 27.59 -8.06 -39.19
CA ILE A 314 28.36 -7.35 -38.14
C ILE A 314 29.29 -8.31 -37.38
N LEU A 315 28.79 -9.51 -37.08
CA LEU A 315 29.59 -10.52 -36.37
C LEU A 315 30.62 -11.20 -37.24
N GLU A 316 30.27 -11.47 -38.50
CA GLU A 316 31.18 -12.06 -39.47
C GLU A 316 32.34 -11.10 -39.78
N SER A 317 32.05 -9.81 -39.99
CA SER A 317 33.09 -8.79 -40.20
C SER A 317 34.04 -8.72 -39.00
N ALA A 318 33.51 -8.69 -37.75
CA ALA A 318 34.36 -8.69 -36.56
C ALA A 318 35.23 -9.94 -36.42
N ARG A 319 34.76 -11.11 -36.88
CA ARG A 319 35.56 -12.34 -36.92
C ARG A 319 36.66 -12.26 -37.99
N MET A 320 36.36 -11.68 -39.13
CA MET A 320 37.37 -11.46 -40.18
C MET A 320 38.48 -10.51 -39.70
N ASP A 321 38.15 -9.54 -38.88
CA ASP A 321 39.08 -8.64 -38.19
C ASP A 321 39.87 -9.33 -37.06
N GLY A 322 39.64 -10.62 -36.79
CA GLY A 322 40.36 -11.41 -35.77
C GLY A 322 39.84 -11.21 -34.36
N ALA A 323 38.65 -10.65 -34.14
CA ALA A 323 38.10 -10.45 -32.83
C ALA A 323 37.75 -11.77 -32.16
N THR A 324 38.14 -11.94 -30.89
CA THR A 324 37.75 -13.09 -30.07
C THR A 324 36.28 -13.07 -29.66
N HIS A 325 35.74 -14.21 -29.29
CA HIS A 325 34.33 -14.28 -28.81
C HIS A 325 34.03 -13.32 -27.66
N LEU A 326 34.96 -13.13 -26.72
CA LEU A 326 34.79 -12.19 -25.59
C LEU A 326 34.78 -10.73 -26.08
N GLN A 327 35.64 -10.38 -27.05
CA GLN A 327 35.68 -9.04 -27.64
C GLN A 327 34.38 -8.74 -28.40
N ILE A 328 33.90 -9.68 -29.17
CA ILE A 328 32.61 -9.58 -29.90
C ILE A 328 31.48 -9.42 -28.89
N PHE A 329 31.44 -10.23 -27.84
CA PHE A 329 30.43 -10.16 -26.79
C PHE A 329 30.40 -8.78 -26.09
N LEU A 330 31.54 -8.33 -25.56
CA LEU A 330 31.60 -7.11 -24.77
C LEU A 330 31.49 -5.83 -25.62
N ARG A 331 32.06 -5.80 -26.84
CA ARG A 331 32.14 -4.58 -27.68
C ARG A 331 31.01 -4.44 -28.70
N LEU A 332 30.36 -5.53 -29.08
CA LEU A 332 29.30 -5.52 -30.05
C LEU A 332 27.96 -5.99 -29.48
N ILE A 333 27.92 -7.22 -28.92
CA ILE A 333 26.64 -7.81 -28.50
C ILE A 333 26.03 -7.07 -27.33
N ILE A 334 26.78 -6.79 -26.26
CA ILE A 334 26.27 -6.07 -25.07
C ILE A 334 25.75 -4.69 -25.46
N PRO A 335 26.48 -3.80 -26.16
CA PRO A 335 25.94 -2.49 -26.57
C PRO A 335 24.70 -2.57 -27.46
N LEU A 336 24.67 -3.49 -28.41
CA LEU A 336 23.52 -3.68 -29.29
C LEU A 336 22.32 -4.27 -28.56
N SER A 337 22.55 -5.02 -27.48
CA SER A 337 21.49 -5.66 -26.68
C SER A 337 21.01 -4.83 -25.51
N VAL A 338 21.51 -3.61 -25.28
CA VAL A 338 21.08 -2.72 -24.18
C VAL A 338 19.55 -2.59 -24.09
N PRO A 339 18.78 -2.44 -25.18
CA PRO A 339 17.32 -2.37 -25.08
C PRO A 339 16.70 -3.64 -24.50
N ALA A 340 17.19 -4.82 -24.90
CA ALA A 340 16.68 -6.10 -24.40
C ALA A 340 17.11 -6.36 -22.94
N LEU A 341 18.37 -6.07 -22.62
CA LEU A 341 18.91 -6.17 -21.27
C LEU A 341 18.14 -5.25 -20.30
N ALA A 342 17.91 -4.01 -20.71
CA ALA A 342 17.12 -3.06 -19.90
C ALA A 342 15.66 -3.49 -19.73
N SER A 343 15.03 -4.01 -20.80
CA SER A 343 13.65 -4.51 -20.73
C SER A 343 13.50 -5.66 -19.74
N PHE A 344 14.39 -6.64 -19.82
CA PHE A 344 14.39 -7.75 -18.85
C PHE A 344 14.78 -7.25 -17.45
N GLY A 345 15.74 -6.32 -17.34
CA GLY A 345 16.14 -5.71 -16.08
C GLY A 345 14.99 -5.03 -15.34
N ILE A 346 14.17 -4.26 -16.06
CA ILE A 346 12.96 -3.65 -15.50
C ILE A 346 12.00 -4.72 -14.99
N PHE A 347 11.72 -5.73 -15.84
CA PHE A 347 10.81 -6.82 -15.47
C PHE A 347 11.30 -7.57 -14.22
N GLN A 348 12.57 -7.95 -14.19
CA GLN A 348 13.18 -8.65 -13.06
C GLN A 348 13.18 -7.80 -11.79
N PHE A 349 13.53 -6.51 -11.91
CA PHE A 349 13.51 -5.58 -10.78
C PHE A 349 12.10 -5.47 -10.18
N LEU A 350 11.09 -5.24 -11.02
CA LEU A 350 9.71 -5.10 -10.57
C LEU A 350 9.17 -6.38 -9.95
N TRP A 351 9.53 -7.52 -10.50
CA TRP A 351 9.15 -8.83 -9.96
C TRP A 351 9.77 -9.06 -8.59
N VAL A 352 11.09 -8.91 -8.45
CA VAL A 352 11.80 -9.13 -7.18
C VAL A 352 11.35 -8.13 -6.10
N TRP A 353 11.17 -6.85 -6.47
CA TRP A 353 10.73 -5.81 -5.52
C TRP A 353 9.38 -6.13 -4.88
N ASN A 354 8.45 -6.69 -5.64
CA ASN A 354 7.09 -6.98 -5.19
C ASN A 354 6.91 -8.42 -4.68
N ASP A 355 7.97 -9.24 -4.68
CA ASP A 355 7.84 -10.64 -4.32
C ASP A 355 7.78 -10.84 -2.80
N LEU A 356 6.60 -11.26 -2.34
CA LEU A 356 6.36 -11.65 -0.98
C LEU A 356 6.70 -13.13 -0.73
N LEU A 357 6.44 -14.02 -1.70
CA LEU A 357 6.48 -15.46 -1.47
C LEU A 357 7.91 -15.97 -1.27
N VAL A 358 8.84 -15.63 -2.16
CA VAL A 358 10.24 -16.02 -2.00
C VAL A 358 10.82 -15.40 -0.72
N ALA A 359 10.49 -14.13 -0.44
CA ALA A 359 10.92 -13.47 0.79
C ALA A 359 10.36 -14.12 2.07
N LEU A 360 9.14 -14.66 2.01
CA LEU A 360 8.49 -15.36 3.13
C LEU A 360 9.19 -16.68 3.47
N PHE A 361 9.54 -17.45 2.44
CA PHE A 361 10.09 -18.79 2.60
C PHE A 361 11.62 -18.79 2.80
N LEU A 362 12.35 -17.93 2.09
CA LEU A 362 13.80 -17.96 1.97
C LEU A 362 14.51 -16.71 2.52
N GLY A 363 13.75 -15.63 2.79
CA GLY A 363 14.31 -14.39 3.33
C GLY A 363 14.60 -14.43 4.83
N PRO A 364 15.40 -13.47 5.32
CA PRO A 364 15.68 -13.30 6.74
C PRO A 364 14.39 -13.15 7.57
N ASN A 365 14.45 -13.60 8.83
CA ASN A 365 13.33 -13.47 9.77
C ASN A 365 13.52 -12.33 10.78
N ALA A 366 14.74 -11.79 10.91
CA ALA A 366 15.01 -10.66 11.79
C ALA A 366 14.21 -9.43 11.34
N ASP A 367 13.56 -8.73 12.26
CA ASP A 367 12.70 -7.57 11.95
C ASP A 367 13.49 -6.43 11.30
N THR A 368 14.79 -6.35 11.53
CA THR A 368 15.71 -5.38 10.92
C THR A 368 16.00 -5.64 9.44
N ASP A 369 15.84 -6.89 8.98
CA ASP A 369 16.29 -7.35 7.67
C ASP A 369 15.14 -7.72 6.74
N LEU A 370 13.91 -7.47 7.17
CA LEU A 370 12.74 -7.76 6.34
C LEU A 370 12.67 -6.83 5.13
N VAL A 371 12.33 -7.42 3.98
CA VAL A 371 11.97 -6.63 2.78
C VAL A 371 10.59 -6.01 2.92
N LEU A 372 10.34 -4.96 2.16
CA LEU A 372 9.13 -4.15 2.27
C LEU A 372 7.81 -4.95 2.12
N PRO A 373 7.65 -5.89 1.18
CA PRO A 373 6.45 -6.73 1.10
C PRO A 373 6.18 -7.54 2.39
N ARG A 374 7.24 -8.00 3.07
CA ARG A 374 7.13 -8.72 4.35
C ARG A 374 6.67 -7.82 5.49
N VAL A 375 7.15 -6.57 5.54
CA VAL A 375 6.72 -5.59 6.55
C VAL A 375 5.25 -5.24 6.34
N ILE A 376 4.82 -4.96 5.11
CA ILE A 376 3.42 -4.69 4.78
C ILE A 376 2.53 -5.89 5.15
N GLN A 377 2.95 -7.11 4.85
CA GLN A 377 2.22 -8.33 5.21
C GLN A 377 2.05 -8.49 6.72
N LYS A 378 3.09 -8.18 7.53
CA LYS A 378 2.98 -8.15 9.00
C LYS A 378 2.03 -7.06 9.48
N GLN A 379 2.04 -5.89 8.85
CA GLN A 379 1.14 -4.77 9.18
C GLN A 379 -0.33 -5.13 8.94
N LEU A 380 -0.66 -5.93 7.92
CA LEU A 380 -2.02 -6.42 7.67
C LEU A 380 -2.63 -7.14 8.88
N GLY A 381 -1.82 -7.86 9.64
CA GLY A 381 -2.26 -8.53 10.88
C GLY A 381 -2.41 -7.60 12.07
N THR A 382 -1.64 -6.51 12.13
CA THR A 382 -1.54 -5.60 13.28
C THR A 382 -2.46 -4.40 13.15
N PHE A 383 -2.68 -3.89 11.93
CA PHE A 383 -3.39 -2.64 11.65
C PHE A 383 -4.76 -2.85 11.01
N LYS A 384 -5.51 -3.89 11.42
CA LYS A 384 -6.87 -4.13 10.89
C LYS A 384 -7.77 -2.88 10.95
N ASP A 385 -7.61 -2.08 12.00
CA ASP A 385 -8.41 -0.87 12.25
C ASP A 385 -7.68 0.43 11.83
N GLN A 386 -6.50 0.32 11.19
CA GLN A 386 -5.67 1.46 10.78
C GLN A 386 -5.39 1.44 9.28
N LEU A 387 -6.45 1.37 8.47
CA LEU A 387 -6.38 1.30 7.01
C LEU A 387 -5.53 2.43 6.39
N HIS A 388 -5.53 3.62 6.99
CA HIS A 388 -4.73 4.75 6.52
C HIS A 388 -3.21 4.46 6.55
N LEU A 389 -2.69 3.79 7.60
CA LEU A 389 -1.26 3.42 7.69
C LEU A 389 -0.91 2.32 6.72
N LEU A 390 -1.79 1.33 6.56
CA LEU A 390 -1.61 0.26 5.61
C LEU A 390 -1.57 0.80 4.17
N ASN A 391 -2.52 1.66 3.81
CA ASN A 391 -2.58 2.29 2.50
C ASN A 391 -1.35 3.20 2.26
N THR A 392 -0.87 3.90 3.28
CA THR A 392 0.35 4.70 3.21
C THR A 392 1.58 3.82 2.94
N SER A 393 1.71 2.69 3.64
CA SER A 393 2.81 1.74 3.41
C SER A 393 2.75 1.14 1.99
N ALA A 394 1.54 0.84 1.50
CA ALA A 394 1.34 0.36 0.13
C ALA A 394 1.74 1.42 -0.91
N VAL A 395 1.33 2.68 -0.72
CA VAL A 395 1.72 3.79 -1.62
C VAL A 395 3.24 3.98 -1.61
N ILE A 396 3.89 3.95 -0.44
CA ILE A 396 5.36 4.04 -0.34
C ILE A 396 6.02 2.91 -1.14
N SER A 397 5.50 1.67 -1.04
CA SER A 397 6.07 0.53 -1.77
C SER A 397 5.96 0.66 -3.29
N MET A 398 4.97 1.40 -3.79
CA MET A 398 4.75 1.62 -5.22
C MET A 398 5.66 2.70 -5.82
N ILE A 399 6.20 3.62 -5.01
CA ILE A 399 6.98 4.76 -5.49
C ILE A 399 8.23 4.29 -6.23
N VAL A 400 9.00 3.34 -5.67
CA VAL A 400 10.24 2.86 -6.27
C VAL A 400 10.00 2.13 -7.60
N PRO A 401 9.10 1.13 -7.69
CA PRO A 401 8.71 0.54 -8.97
C PRO A 401 8.30 1.56 -10.03
N LEU A 402 7.50 2.55 -9.62
CA LEU A 402 7.03 3.58 -10.54
C LEU A 402 8.18 4.45 -11.08
N ILE A 403 9.10 4.88 -10.21
CA ILE A 403 10.29 5.65 -10.60
C ILE A 403 11.16 4.82 -11.56
N VAL A 404 11.42 3.56 -11.25
CA VAL A 404 12.24 2.67 -12.09
C VAL A 404 11.58 2.49 -13.45
N PHE A 405 10.28 2.19 -13.49
CA PHE A 405 9.54 2.03 -14.74
C PHE A 405 9.55 3.32 -15.58
N LEU A 406 9.18 4.47 -15.01
CA LEU A 406 9.12 5.74 -15.72
C LEU A 406 10.50 6.19 -16.25
N SER A 407 11.56 5.92 -15.50
CA SER A 407 12.93 6.26 -15.92
C SER A 407 13.40 5.42 -17.10
N LEU A 408 12.99 4.15 -17.17
CA LEU A 408 13.49 3.18 -18.12
C LEU A 408 12.46 2.78 -19.19
N GLN A 409 11.23 3.29 -19.17
CA GLN A 409 10.14 2.91 -20.08
C GLN A 409 10.51 2.99 -21.56
N ARG A 410 11.35 3.94 -21.95
CA ARG A 410 11.82 4.10 -23.36
C ARG A 410 12.58 2.87 -23.86
N TYR A 411 13.33 2.21 -22.98
CA TYR A 411 14.05 0.98 -23.33
C TYR A 411 13.12 -0.22 -23.35
N PHE A 412 12.15 -0.26 -22.44
CA PHE A 412 11.13 -1.32 -22.38
C PHE A 412 10.31 -1.40 -23.66
N VAL A 413 9.78 -0.27 -24.14
CA VAL A 413 9.01 -0.21 -25.40
C VAL A 413 9.86 -0.64 -26.61
N ARG A 414 11.11 -0.17 -26.71
CA ARG A 414 12.01 -0.54 -27.81
C ARG A 414 12.38 -2.02 -27.78
N GLY A 415 12.61 -2.59 -26.59
CA GLY A 415 12.97 -4.01 -26.45
C GLY A 415 11.84 -4.96 -26.81
N LEU A 416 10.60 -4.63 -26.46
CA LEU A 416 9.42 -5.43 -26.82
C LEU A 416 9.12 -5.36 -28.33
N LEU A 417 9.22 -4.17 -28.92
CA LEU A 417 8.94 -3.97 -30.35
C LEU A 417 9.99 -4.64 -31.26
N ALA A 418 11.26 -4.68 -30.85
CA ALA A 418 12.32 -5.36 -31.63
C ALA A 418 12.10 -6.87 -31.75
N GLY A 419 11.36 -7.49 -30.80
CA GLY A 419 10.93 -8.88 -30.87
C GLY A 419 9.70 -9.15 -31.75
N SER A 420 8.90 -8.12 -32.05
CA SER A 420 7.62 -8.26 -32.78
C SER A 420 7.70 -7.90 -34.28
N VAL A 421 8.76 -7.24 -34.72
CA VAL A 421 8.94 -6.87 -36.15
C VAL A 421 9.75 -7.94 -36.85
N LYS A 422 9.19 -9.13 -36.99
CA LYS A 422 9.54 -10.13 -38.00
C LYS A 422 8.33 -10.34 -38.89
N GLY A 423 8.22 -9.56 -39.95
CA GLY A 423 7.14 -9.73 -40.92
C GLY A 423 6.84 -8.46 -41.68
N GLY A 424 7.76 -8.01 -42.51
CA GLY A 424 7.60 -7.04 -43.55
C GLY A 424 8.61 -7.34 -44.64
#